data_5d024d3c1760562a2819d700fb68b305
#
_entry.id   5d024d3c1760562a2819d700fb68b305
#
_cell.length_a   1.000
_cell.length_b   1.000
_cell.length_c   1.000
_cell.angle_alpha   90.00
_cell.angle_beta   90.00
_cell.angle_gamma   90.00
#
_symmetry.space_group_name_H-M   'P 1'
#
loop_
_entity.id
_entity.type
_entity.pdbx_description
1 polymer ?
#
loop_
_entity_poly.entity_id
_entity_poly.type
_entity_poly.pdbx_seq_one_letter_code
_entity_poly.pdbx_strand_id
1 'polypeptide(L)'
;MSESEAATHKKIMIAKPSIAFNDFAGTAKDVTARNVNGRNILSVRAFQSKVVTPAQATTRNQLSKISREYKQLSDSQMQAWEVLASHMKAASSIGSAAEMTGHNAFVRLNSNRVMAGEPILRDAPSYHGTIPNVVYDEAVVTPEFIAINGIKHAPSPYKLVVKMSGTQSVGISNGWSKTVIVSPGMEDDWGQADVTKLYFKTIGVEPVPGQKVFVESYWMDTATGFAGQVLQDVAIVTG
;
A
#
# COMPACT_ATOMS: atom_id res chain seq x y z
N MET A 1 -11.83 -35.09 12.52
CA MET A 1 -10.40 -34.77 12.66
C MET A 1 -10.15 -33.58 11.78
N SER A 2 -10.07 -32.40 12.39
CA SER A 2 -9.83 -31.13 11.69
C SER A 2 -8.34 -30.84 11.75
N GLU A 3 -7.64 -30.97 10.63
CA GLU A 3 -6.27 -30.50 10.51
C GLU A 3 -6.28 -28.96 10.57
N SER A 4 -5.70 -28.43 11.65
CA SER A 4 -5.44 -27.01 11.79
C SER A 4 -4.36 -26.61 10.79
N GLU A 5 -4.71 -25.83 9.81
CA GLU A 5 -3.78 -25.15 8.90
C GLU A 5 -2.90 -24.19 9.72
N ALA A 6 -1.72 -24.65 10.10
CA ALA A 6 -0.71 -23.81 10.72
C ALA A 6 -0.25 -22.76 9.72
N ALA A 7 -0.58 -21.51 9.97
CA ALA A 7 -0.10 -20.37 9.22
C ALA A 7 1.44 -20.36 9.22
N THR A 8 2.04 -20.73 8.11
CA THR A 8 3.49 -20.75 7.95
C THR A 8 4.00 -19.30 7.87
N HIS A 9 4.43 -18.78 9.01
CA HIS A 9 5.10 -17.48 9.04
C HIS A 9 6.36 -17.54 8.18
N LYS A 10 6.37 -16.73 7.12
CA LYS A 10 7.53 -16.56 6.26
C LYS A 10 8.69 -15.99 7.08
N LYS A 11 9.60 -16.85 7.53
CA LYS A 11 10.82 -16.43 8.22
C LYS A 11 11.79 -15.87 7.20
N ILE A 12 12.01 -14.57 7.22
CA ILE A 12 13.05 -13.88 6.44
C ILE A 12 14.17 -13.56 7.43
N MET A 13 15.39 -13.99 7.10
CA MET A 13 16.58 -13.69 7.88
C MET A 13 17.56 -12.91 7.01
N ILE A 14 18.13 -11.85 7.57
CA ILE A 14 19.22 -11.10 6.94
C ILE A 14 20.51 -11.53 7.61
N ALA A 15 21.44 -12.04 6.80
CA ALA A 15 22.75 -12.44 7.25
C ALA A 15 23.77 -11.35 6.95
N LYS A 16 24.59 -11.00 7.94
CA LYS A 16 25.84 -10.23 7.70
C LYS A 16 26.92 -11.23 7.36
N PRO A 17 27.60 -11.10 6.19
CA PRO A 17 28.71 -11.98 5.85
C PRO A 17 29.87 -11.76 6.83
N SER A 18 30.60 -12.84 7.08
CA SER A 18 31.88 -12.79 7.79
C SER A 18 33.02 -12.71 6.76
N ILE A 19 34.23 -12.50 7.24
CA ILE A 19 35.45 -12.48 6.40
C ILE A 19 35.58 -13.73 5.50
N ALA A 20 35.02 -14.86 5.91
CA ALA A 20 35.08 -16.12 5.17
C ALA A 20 34.00 -16.26 4.07
N PHE A 21 32.92 -15.47 4.14
CA PHE A 21 31.78 -15.58 3.22
C PHE A 21 31.23 -14.19 2.90
N ASN A 22 31.64 -13.65 1.77
CA ASN A 22 31.25 -12.29 1.37
C ASN A 22 29.88 -12.24 0.70
N ASP A 23 29.44 -13.33 0.07
CA ASP A 23 28.20 -13.33 -0.68
C ASP A 23 27.53 -14.71 -0.69
N PHE A 24 26.20 -14.71 -0.70
CA PHE A 24 25.38 -15.90 -0.79
C PHE A 24 24.36 -15.73 -1.90
N ALA A 25 24.36 -16.61 -2.88
CA ALA A 25 23.34 -16.67 -3.92
C ALA A 25 22.97 -18.11 -4.22
N GLY A 26 21.69 -18.38 -4.38
CA GLY A 26 21.20 -19.69 -4.78
C GLY A 26 20.07 -20.23 -3.90
N THR A 27 19.67 -21.47 -4.18
CA THR A 27 18.62 -22.16 -3.43
C THR A 27 19.13 -23.52 -2.96
N ALA A 28 19.01 -23.79 -1.68
CA ALA A 28 19.34 -25.08 -1.09
C ALA A 28 18.14 -25.57 -0.28
N LYS A 29 17.55 -26.71 -0.72
CA LYS A 29 16.34 -27.28 -0.10
C LYS A 29 15.24 -26.20 0.06
N ASP A 30 14.89 -25.86 1.30
CA ASP A 30 13.81 -24.93 1.65
C ASP A 30 14.30 -23.50 1.85
N VAL A 31 15.58 -23.22 1.61
CA VAL A 31 16.17 -21.88 1.81
C VAL A 31 16.64 -21.32 0.48
N THR A 32 16.26 -20.08 0.22
CA THR A 32 16.78 -19.28 -0.90
C THR A 32 17.63 -18.15 -0.35
N ALA A 33 18.86 -18.06 -0.83
CA ALA A 33 19.78 -16.97 -0.55
C ALA A 33 19.91 -16.07 -1.77
N ARG A 34 19.87 -14.76 -1.56
CA ARG A 34 20.04 -13.77 -2.62
C ARG A 34 20.74 -12.52 -2.09
N ASN A 35 21.55 -11.91 -2.92
CA ASN A 35 22.08 -10.58 -2.66
C ASN A 35 21.16 -9.54 -3.30
N VAL A 36 20.75 -8.54 -2.53
CA VAL A 36 19.96 -7.41 -3.00
C VAL A 36 20.59 -6.12 -2.47
N ASN A 37 21.14 -5.32 -3.35
CA ASN A 37 21.82 -4.06 -3.02
C ASN A 37 22.87 -4.24 -1.92
N GLY A 38 23.76 -5.21 -2.08
CA GLY A 38 24.83 -5.50 -1.14
C GLY A 38 24.40 -6.17 0.18
N ARG A 39 23.14 -6.61 0.27
CA ARG A 39 22.61 -7.31 1.45
C ARG A 39 22.30 -8.76 1.13
N ASN A 40 22.80 -9.66 1.96
CA ASN A 40 22.49 -11.08 1.86
C ASN A 40 21.17 -11.40 2.58
N ILE A 41 20.18 -11.81 1.81
CA ILE A 41 18.84 -12.16 2.30
C ILE A 41 18.69 -13.66 2.22
N LEU A 42 18.43 -14.28 3.37
CA LEU A 42 18.01 -15.68 3.47
C LEU A 42 16.52 -15.75 3.70
N SER A 43 15.81 -16.50 2.89
CA SER A 43 14.38 -16.67 3.04
C SER A 43 13.98 -18.14 2.85
N VAL A 44 12.94 -18.56 3.53
CA VAL A 44 12.33 -19.85 3.24
C VAL A 44 11.75 -19.81 1.82
N ARG A 45 11.95 -20.87 1.05
CA ARG A 45 11.40 -21.00 -0.29
C ARG A 45 9.88 -20.85 -0.24
N ALA A 46 9.38 -19.85 -0.94
CA ALA A 46 7.95 -19.64 -1.01
C ALA A 46 7.35 -20.60 -2.04
N PHE A 47 6.45 -21.45 -1.58
CA PHE A 47 5.59 -22.21 -2.49
C PHE A 47 4.46 -21.27 -2.95
N GLN A 48 4.28 -21.17 -4.26
CA GLN A 48 3.17 -20.39 -4.79
C GLN A 48 1.87 -21.17 -4.59
N SER A 49 0.86 -20.50 -4.03
CA SER A 49 -0.50 -21.04 -4.07
C SER A 49 -0.95 -21.19 -5.53
N LYS A 50 -1.49 -22.35 -5.87
CA LYS A 50 -2.02 -22.62 -7.20
C LYS A 50 -3.31 -21.82 -7.48
N VAL A 51 -4.00 -21.41 -6.42
CA VAL A 51 -5.25 -20.67 -6.52
C VAL A 51 -4.97 -19.17 -6.42
N VAL A 52 -5.32 -18.43 -7.47
CA VAL A 52 -5.22 -16.98 -7.52
C VAL A 52 -6.61 -16.41 -7.32
N THR A 53 -6.79 -15.55 -6.29
CA THR A 53 -8.08 -14.87 -6.11
C THR A 53 -8.31 -13.83 -7.20
N PRO A 54 -9.57 -13.48 -7.55
CA PRO A 54 -9.88 -12.44 -8.53
C PRO A 54 -9.19 -11.10 -8.23
N ALA A 55 -9.16 -10.69 -6.95
CA ALA A 55 -8.49 -9.47 -6.53
C ALA A 55 -6.96 -9.52 -6.78
N GLN A 56 -6.32 -10.66 -6.49
CA GLN A 56 -4.90 -10.86 -6.80
C GLN A 56 -4.63 -10.83 -8.30
N ALA A 57 -5.53 -11.41 -9.12
CA ALA A 57 -5.41 -11.38 -10.57
C ALA A 57 -5.49 -9.94 -11.09
N THR A 58 -6.46 -9.16 -10.61
CA THR A 58 -6.61 -7.74 -10.98
C THR A 58 -5.36 -6.94 -10.65
N THR A 59 -4.84 -7.04 -9.42
CA THR A 59 -3.63 -6.32 -9.01
C THR A 59 -2.41 -6.73 -9.84
N ARG A 60 -2.23 -8.03 -10.10
CA ARG A 60 -1.13 -8.53 -10.93
C ARG A 60 -1.22 -8.02 -12.37
N ASN A 61 -2.42 -7.99 -12.94
CA ASN A 61 -2.65 -7.47 -14.29
C ASN A 61 -2.35 -5.98 -14.38
N GLN A 62 -2.78 -5.18 -13.40
CA GLN A 62 -2.47 -3.75 -13.32
C GLN A 62 -0.95 -3.51 -13.23
N LEU A 63 -0.26 -4.18 -12.31
CA LEU A 63 1.19 -4.06 -12.18
C LEU A 63 1.93 -4.49 -13.45
N SER A 64 1.48 -5.58 -14.09
CA SER A 64 2.05 -6.04 -15.36
C SER A 64 1.86 -5.02 -16.48
N LYS A 65 0.68 -4.39 -16.55
CA LYS A 65 0.39 -3.33 -17.53
C LYS A 65 1.33 -2.13 -17.31
N ILE A 66 1.44 -1.64 -16.09
CA ILE A 66 2.30 -0.50 -15.74
C ILE A 66 3.77 -0.83 -16.07
N SER A 67 4.27 -2.00 -15.70
CA SER A 67 5.65 -2.40 -16.00
C SER A 67 5.94 -2.54 -17.50
N ARG A 68 4.95 -2.92 -18.31
CA ARG A 68 5.11 -2.95 -19.79
C ARG A 68 5.19 -1.53 -20.35
N GLU A 69 4.38 -0.60 -19.86
CA GLU A 69 4.44 0.80 -20.28
C GLU A 69 5.81 1.43 -19.99
N TYR A 70 6.43 1.11 -18.85
CA TYR A 70 7.80 1.58 -18.55
C TYR A 70 8.81 1.16 -19.62
N LYS A 71 8.70 -0.07 -20.13
CA LYS A 71 9.61 -0.58 -21.17
C LYS A 71 9.42 0.11 -22.54
N GLN A 72 8.32 0.82 -22.73
CA GLN A 72 8.01 1.56 -23.97
C GLN A 72 8.38 3.04 -23.88
N LEU A 73 8.91 3.48 -22.74
CA LEU A 73 9.38 4.86 -22.57
C LEU A 73 10.63 5.10 -23.42
N SER A 74 10.82 6.35 -23.83
CA SER A 74 12.07 6.80 -24.44
C SER A 74 13.19 6.84 -23.41
N ASP A 75 14.44 6.82 -23.86
CA ASP A 75 15.61 6.89 -22.96
C ASP A 75 15.59 8.18 -22.13
N SER A 76 15.14 9.31 -22.72
CA SER A 76 14.99 10.57 -22.00
C SER A 76 13.94 10.51 -20.89
N GLN A 77 12.82 9.83 -21.15
CA GLN A 77 11.78 9.61 -20.13
C GLN A 77 12.30 8.69 -19.01
N MET A 78 12.97 7.59 -19.35
CA MET A 78 13.57 6.68 -18.36
C MET A 78 14.59 7.44 -17.48
N GLN A 79 15.44 8.27 -18.08
CA GLN A 79 16.41 9.07 -17.33
C GLN A 79 15.71 10.09 -16.40
N ALA A 80 14.63 10.72 -16.84
CA ALA A 80 13.84 11.62 -15.99
C ALA A 80 13.24 10.89 -14.78
N TRP A 81 12.78 9.64 -14.98
CA TRP A 81 12.31 8.79 -13.88
C TRP A 81 13.42 8.37 -12.91
N GLU A 82 14.65 8.12 -13.39
CA GLU A 82 15.79 7.85 -12.50
C GLU A 82 16.16 9.08 -11.67
N VAL A 83 16.14 10.28 -12.28
CA VAL A 83 16.37 11.52 -11.54
C VAL A 83 15.29 11.73 -10.48
N LEU A 84 14.01 11.52 -10.81
CA LEU A 84 12.93 11.61 -9.83
C LEU A 84 13.14 10.59 -8.70
N ALA A 85 13.50 9.36 -9.04
CA ALA A 85 13.71 8.28 -8.07
C ALA A 85 14.81 8.60 -7.05
N SER A 86 15.85 9.32 -7.45
CA SER A 86 16.93 9.76 -6.56
C SER A 86 16.45 10.68 -5.43
N HIS A 87 15.34 11.41 -5.64
CA HIS A 87 14.70 12.24 -4.62
C HIS A 87 13.70 11.47 -3.76
N MET A 88 13.32 10.25 -4.18
CA MET A 88 12.36 9.40 -3.48
C MET A 88 13.08 8.36 -2.61
N LYS A 89 12.69 8.25 -1.35
CA LYS A 89 13.24 7.20 -0.47
C LYS A 89 12.43 5.91 -0.63
N ALA A 90 13.12 4.80 -0.82
CA ALA A 90 12.50 3.49 -0.71
C ALA A 90 12.23 3.17 0.77
N ALA A 91 11.07 2.59 1.05
CA ALA A 91 10.80 2.07 2.38
C ALA A 91 11.76 0.91 2.67
N SER A 92 12.56 1.03 3.72
CA SER A 92 13.44 -0.04 4.19
C SER A 92 13.02 -0.49 5.57
N SER A 93 12.81 -1.78 5.73
CA SER A 93 12.54 -2.39 7.04
C SER A 93 13.79 -2.47 7.93
N ILE A 94 14.97 -2.18 7.41
CA ILE A 94 16.25 -2.34 8.12
C ILE A 94 17.17 -1.15 7.83
N GLY A 95 17.10 -0.19 8.71
CA GLY A 95 18.10 0.81 9.07
C GLY A 95 18.62 1.80 8.03
N SER A 96 18.72 1.49 6.77
CA SER A 96 19.10 2.44 5.72
C SER A 96 18.10 2.41 4.57
N ALA A 97 17.62 3.58 4.17
CA ALA A 97 16.80 3.70 2.97
C ALA A 97 17.60 3.17 1.77
N ALA A 98 17.04 2.17 1.08
CA ALA A 98 17.61 1.75 -0.19
C ALA A 98 17.31 2.81 -1.25
N GLU A 99 18.21 3.00 -2.20
CA GLU A 99 17.93 3.84 -3.35
C GLU A 99 16.78 3.26 -4.15
N MET A 100 15.89 4.13 -4.61
CA MET A 100 14.77 3.75 -5.46
C MET A 100 15.23 3.82 -6.92
N THR A 101 14.88 2.82 -7.72
CA THR A 101 15.10 2.86 -9.17
C THR A 101 13.98 3.61 -9.88
N GLY A 102 14.24 4.18 -11.05
CA GLY A 102 13.24 4.86 -11.87
C GLY A 102 12.05 3.96 -12.20
N HIS A 103 12.28 2.68 -12.49
CA HIS A 103 11.21 1.70 -12.66
C HIS A 103 10.31 1.59 -11.43
N ASN A 104 10.89 1.52 -10.22
CA ASN A 104 10.12 1.42 -8.99
C ASN A 104 9.33 2.70 -8.70
N ALA A 105 9.91 3.87 -8.98
CA ALA A 105 9.23 5.16 -8.87
C ALA A 105 8.05 5.23 -9.86
N PHE A 106 8.27 4.85 -11.11
CA PHE A 106 7.23 4.78 -12.15
C PHE A 106 6.06 3.87 -11.72
N VAL A 107 6.37 2.64 -11.29
CA VAL A 107 5.36 1.68 -10.84
C VAL A 107 4.60 2.20 -9.63
N ARG A 108 5.29 2.79 -8.65
CA ARG A 108 4.67 3.31 -7.42
C ARG A 108 3.67 4.43 -7.73
N LEU A 109 4.08 5.46 -8.47
CA LEU A 109 3.23 6.61 -8.74
C LEU A 109 2.07 6.25 -9.68
N ASN A 110 2.34 5.49 -10.73
CA ASN A 110 1.30 5.05 -11.64
C ASN A 110 0.33 4.03 -11.03
N SER A 111 0.75 3.22 -10.06
CA SER A 111 -0.18 2.37 -9.33
C SER A 111 -1.20 3.17 -8.54
N ASN A 112 -0.78 4.26 -7.90
CA ASN A 112 -1.68 5.18 -7.21
C ASN A 112 -2.65 5.85 -8.20
N ARG A 113 -2.15 6.35 -9.33
CA ARG A 113 -2.99 6.98 -10.35
C ARG A 113 -4.04 6.02 -10.91
N VAL A 114 -3.61 4.82 -11.34
CA VAL A 114 -4.53 3.79 -11.86
C VAL A 114 -5.56 3.38 -10.82
N MET A 115 -5.18 3.31 -9.55
CA MET A 115 -6.09 3.06 -8.44
C MET A 115 -7.18 4.14 -8.34
N ALA A 116 -6.82 5.41 -8.55
CA ALA A 116 -7.76 6.54 -8.56
C ALA A 116 -8.56 6.70 -9.87
N GLY A 117 -8.36 5.79 -10.83
CA GLY A 117 -9.02 5.85 -12.14
C GLY A 117 -8.33 6.74 -13.17
N GLU A 118 -7.12 7.26 -12.85
CA GLU A 118 -6.37 8.12 -13.73
C GLU A 118 -5.51 7.34 -14.74
N PRO A 119 -5.21 7.90 -15.91
CA PRO A 119 -4.35 7.26 -16.90
C PRO A 119 -2.90 7.17 -16.41
N ILE A 120 -2.14 6.24 -17.02
CA ILE A 120 -0.70 6.10 -16.76
C ILE A 120 0.03 7.35 -17.23
N LEU A 121 0.86 7.91 -16.36
CA LEU A 121 1.72 9.05 -16.61
C LEU A 121 3.07 8.54 -17.16
N ARG A 122 3.42 8.91 -18.39
CA ARG A 122 4.68 8.50 -19.03
C ARG A 122 5.85 9.41 -18.67
N ASP A 123 5.59 10.71 -18.57
CA ASP A 123 6.60 11.70 -18.21
C ASP A 123 6.76 11.76 -16.69
N ALA A 124 8.00 11.85 -16.23
CA ALA A 124 8.27 11.98 -14.80
C ALA A 124 7.72 13.32 -14.29
N PRO A 125 6.85 13.29 -13.26
CA PRO A 125 6.35 14.54 -12.68
C PRO A 125 7.46 15.25 -11.90
N SER A 126 7.30 16.56 -11.76
CA SER A 126 8.16 17.32 -10.85
C SER A 126 7.96 16.84 -9.40
N TYR A 127 9.06 16.71 -8.65
CA TYR A 127 8.97 16.40 -7.24
C TYR A 127 8.36 17.59 -6.48
N HIS A 128 7.17 17.42 -5.93
CA HIS A 128 6.52 18.39 -5.07
C HIS A 128 6.72 17.97 -3.61
N GLY A 129 7.45 18.78 -2.85
CA GLY A 129 7.95 18.42 -1.53
C GLY A 129 6.90 18.09 -0.47
N THR A 130 5.67 18.61 -0.54
CA THR A 130 4.72 18.44 0.57
C THR A 130 3.28 18.32 0.06
N ILE A 131 2.70 17.16 0.27
CA ILE A 131 1.25 16.94 0.14
C ILE A 131 0.60 17.30 1.47
N PRO A 132 -0.56 17.97 1.48
CA PRO A 132 -1.27 18.27 2.70
C PRO A 132 -1.54 17.01 3.54
N ASN A 133 -1.49 17.15 4.86
CA ASN A 133 -1.93 16.08 5.74
C ASN A 133 -3.46 16.04 5.79
N VAL A 134 -4.01 14.83 5.89
CA VAL A 134 -5.44 14.67 6.17
C VAL A 134 -5.69 15.12 7.59
N VAL A 135 -6.74 15.91 7.78
CA VAL A 135 -7.27 16.29 9.09
C VAL A 135 -8.78 16.12 9.02
N TYR A 136 -9.33 15.38 9.97
CA TYR A 136 -10.77 15.22 10.16
C TYR A 136 -11.09 15.13 11.65
N ASP A 137 -12.35 15.28 12.02
CA ASP A 137 -12.77 15.30 13.42
C ASP A 137 -12.96 13.88 13.96
N GLU A 138 -13.65 13.01 13.22
CA GLU A 138 -13.92 11.63 13.65
C GLU A 138 -14.22 10.68 12.49
N ALA A 139 -13.98 9.39 12.70
CA ALA A 139 -14.49 8.30 11.86
C ALA A 139 -15.69 7.65 12.58
N VAL A 140 -16.88 7.80 12.00
CA VAL A 140 -18.12 7.21 12.51
C VAL A 140 -18.32 5.86 11.85
N VAL A 141 -18.48 4.82 12.66
CA VAL A 141 -18.74 3.46 12.20
C VAL A 141 -19.92 2.88 12.97
N THR A 142 -21.02 2.64 12.25
CA THR A 142 -22.18 1.91 12.74
C THR A 142 -22.43 0.68 11.87
N PRO A 143 -23.30 -0.26 12.25
CA PRO A 143 -23.65 -1.38 11.37
C PRO A 143 -24.21 -0.96 10.01
N GLU A 144 -24.90 0.18 9.92
CA GLU A 144 -25.59 0.62 8.71
C GLU A 144 -24.90 1.78 8.00
N PHE A 145 -24.04 2.55 8.71
CA PHE A 145 -23.46 3.78 8.19
C PHE A 145 -22.00 3.93 8.59
N ILE A 146 -21.16 4.29 7.62
CA ILE A 146 -19.73 4.49 7.81
C ILE A 146 -19.29 5.75 7.08
N ALA A 147 -18.79 6.73 7.85
CA ALA A 147 -18.33 7.99 7.29
C ALA A 147 -17.12 8.55 8.04
N ILE A 148 -16.39 9.42 7.37
CA ILE A 148 -15.35 10.26 7.97
C ILE A 148 -15.90 11.69 7.97
N ASN A 149 -16.04 12.29 9.15
CA ASN A 149 -16.65 13.59 9.36
C ASN A 149 -15.62 14.66 9.67
N GLY A 150 -15.93 15.92 9.30
CA GLY A 150 -15.08 17.06 9.59
C GLY A 150 -13.80 17.10 8.77
N ILE A 151 -13.81 16.51 7.59
CA ILE A 151 -12.64 16.53 6.71
C ILE A 151 -12.35 17.95 6.29
N LYS A 152 -11.13 18.42 6.60
CA LYS A 152 -10.65 19.69 6.07
C LYS A 152 -10.23 19.51 4.63
N HIS A 153 -10.97 20.18 3.75
CA HIS A 153 -10.81 20.08 2.31
C HIS A 153 -9.38 20.36 1.84
N ALA A 154 -8.84 19.47 1.02
CA ALA A 154 -7.65 19.78 0.24
C ALA A 154 -8.07 20.23 -1.16
N PRO A 155 -7.51 21.35 -1.66
CA PRO A 155 -7.85 21.82 -3.00
C PRO A 155 -7.44 20.80 -4.07
N SER A 156 -8.22 20.73 -5.18
CA SER A 156 -7.81 19.97 -6.37
C SER A 156 -6.31 20.22 -6.68
N PRO A 157 -5.51 19.19 -7.05
CA PRO A 157 -5.92 17.89 -7.60
C PRO A 157 -5.91 16.73 -6.60
N TYR A 158 -6.10 16.97 -5.31
CA TYR A 158 -6.02 15.93 -4.29
C TYR A 158 -7.33 15.15 -4.17
N LYS A 159 -7.21 13.82 -3.99
CA LYS A 159 -8.33 12.93 -3.67
C LYS A 159 -8.04 12.18 -2.36
N LEU A 160 -9.07 11.98 -1.55
CA LEU A 160 -8.96 11.25 -0.30
C LEU A 160 -8.95 9.74 -0.56
N VAL A 161 -7.91 9.08 -0.10
CA VAL A 161 -7.83 7.61 -0.06
C VAL A 161 -8.12 7.14 1.35
N VAL A 162 -9.07 6.21 1.47
CA VAL A 162 -9.48 5.63 2.75
C VAL A 162 -9.24 4.12 2.72
N LYS A 163 -8.54 3.63 3.74
CA LYS A 163 -8.39 2.20 4.01
C LYS A 163 -9.04 1.88 5.34
N MET A 164 -9.72 0.75 5.41
CA MET A 164 -10.35 0.29 6.63
C MET A 164 -10.13 -1.20 6.84
N SER A 165 -10.11 -1.63 8.09
CA SER A 165 -10.16 -3.05 8.42
C SER A 165 -11.60 -3.52 8.57
N GLY A 166 -11.83 -4.83 8.47
CA GLY A 166 -13.00 -5.41 9.09
C GLY A 166 -12.98 -5.23 10.61
N THR A 167 -14.08 -5.52 11.27
CA THR A 167 -14.18 -5.42 12.73
C THR A 167 -13.16 -6.31 13.44
N GLN A 168 -12.55 -5.76 14.47
CA GLN A 168 -11.53 -6.40 15.29
C GLN A 168 -11.97 -6.36 16.75
N SER A 169 -11.63 -7.39 17.53
CA SER A 169 -11.93 -7.40 18.95
C SER A 169 -11.22 -6.26 19.70
N VAL A 170 -11.83 -5.77 20.77
CA VAL A 170 -11.39 -4.61 21.55
C VAL A 170 -9.95 -4.73 22.06
N GLY A 171 -9.50 -5.97 22.34
CA GLY A 171 -8.14 -6.25 22.81
C GLY A 171 -7.05 -6.10 21.76
N ILE A 172 -7.38 -5.96 20.46
CA ILE A 172 -6.36 -5.78 19.42
C ILE A 172 -5.87 -4.34 19.44
N SER A 173 -4.57 -4.17 19.69
CA SER A 173 -3.89 -2.87 19.68
C SER A 173 -3.31 -2.49 18.32
N ASN A 174 -3.02 -3.47 17.45
CA ASN A 174 -2.43 -3.25 16.13
C ASN A 174 -3.15 -4.08 15.07
N GLY A 175 -4.02 -3.43 14.32
CA GLY A 175 -4.78 -4.04 13.21
C GLY A 175 -4.45 -3.43 11.83
N TRP A 176 -3.41 -2.60 11.72
CA TRP A 176 -3.06 -1.87 10.50
C TRP A 176 -2.73 -2.78 9.32
N SER A 177 -2.16 -3.96 9.57
CA SER A 177 -1.89 -4.94 8.52
C SER A 177 -3.15 -5.56 7.89
N LYS A 178 -4.31 -5.34 8.49
CA LYS A 178 -5.60 -5.85 8.03
C LYS A 178 -6.43 -4.79 7.27
N THR A 179 -5.92 -3.56 7.19
CA THR A 179 -6.60 -2.51 6.42
C THR A 179 -6.52 -2.80 4.92
N VAL A 180 -7.62 -2.61 4.23
CA VAL A 180 -7.74 -2.70 2.78
C VAL A 180 -8.26 -1.39 2.23
N ILE A 181 -7.96 -1.07 0.98
CA ILE A 181 -8.44 0.15 0.34
C ILE A 181 -9.94 0.01 0.12
N VAL A 182 -10.71 0.83 0.82
CA VAL A 182 -12.16 0.93 0.68
C VAL A 182 -12.51 1.97 -0.37
N SER A 183 -11.90 3.16 -0.28
CA SER A 183 -12.05 4.21 -1.26
C SER A 183 -10.70 4.53 -1.92
N PRO A 184 -10.57 4.35 -3.24
CA PRO A 184 -9.31 4.59 -3.95
C PRO A 184 -9.06 6.06 -4.29
N GLY A 185 -10.02 6.95 -4.02
CA GLY A 185 -9.92 8.39 -4.27
C GLY A 185 -11.31 9.00 -4.33
N MET A 186 -11.73 9.65 -3.26
CA MET A 186 -12.96 10.40 -3.18
C MET A 186 -12.67 11.89 -3.33
N GLU A 187 -13.58 12.58 -3.97
CA GLU A 187 -13.75 14.00 -3.75
C GLU A 187 -14.55 14.12 -2.45
N ASP A 188 -14.07 14.94 -1.51
CA ASP A 188 -14.82 15.18 -0.29
C ASP A 188 -16.05 16.04 -0.63
N ASP A 189 -17.19 15.59 -0.16
CA ASP A 189 -18.43 16.32 -0.32
C ASP A 189 -18.71 17.07 1.00
N TRP A 190 -18.36 18.36 1.04
CA TRP A 190 -18.67 19.26 2.17
C TRP A 190 -18.22 18.79 3.56
N GLY A 191 -17.01 18.25 3.66
CA GLY A 191 -16.41 17.87 4.94
C GLY A 191 -16.84 16.50 5.45
N GLN A 192 -17.56 15.72 4.68
CA GLN A 192 -17.93 14.34 5.01
C GLN A 192 -17.62 13.41 3.85
N ALA A 193 -17.06 12.24 4.13
CA ALA A 193 -16.86 11.16 3.17
C ALA A 193 -17.68 9.93 3.60
N ASP A 194 -18.81 9.70 2.94
CA ASP A 194 -19.60 8.46 3.10
C ASP A 194 -18.95 7.32 2.34
N VAL A 195 -18.41 6.36 3.07
CA VAL A 195 -17.78 5.16 2.52
C VAL A 195 -18.58 3.89 2.73
N THR A 196 -19.83 4.00 3.18
CA THR A 196 -20.71 2.88 3.55
C THR A 196 -20.80 1.83 2.44
N LYS A 197 -21.23 2.21 1.25
CA LYS A 197 -21.38 1.30 0.11
C LYS A 197 -20.06 0.65 -0.31
N LEU A 198 -18.97 1.42 -0.25
CA LEU A 198 -17.64 0.95 -0.64
C LEU A 198 -17.08 -0.03 0.40
N TYR A 199 -17.33 0.22 1.68
CA TYR A 199 -16.94 -0.67 2.78
C TYR A 199 -17.60 -2.04 2.62
N PHE A 200 -18.95 -2.09 2.49
CA PHE A 200 -19.67 -3.35 2.31
C PHE A 200 -19.27 -4.09 1.04
N LYS A 201 -19.01 -3.39 -0.05
CA LYS A 201 -18.50 -3.99 -1.29
C LYS A 201 -17.13 -4.62 -1.12
N THR A 202 -16.26 -4.02 -0.32
CA THR A 202 -14.85 -4.41 -0.21
C THR A 202 -14.61 -5.42 0.90
N ILE A 203 -15.23 -5.22 2.06
CA ILE A 203 -15.04 -6.05 3.26
C ILE A 203 -16.10 -7.14 3.34
N GLY A 204 -17.35 -6.82 2.95
CA GLY A 204 -18.43 -7.80 2.83
C GLY A 204 -19.03 -8.27 4.17
N VAL A 205 -18.65 -7.65 5.28
CA VAL A 205 -19.12 -8.01 6.64
C VAL A 205 -19.58 -6.74 7.34
N GLU A 206 -20.73 -6.81 8.00
CA GLU A 206 -21.26 -5.71 8.79
C GLU A 206 -20.39 -5.45 10.02
N PRO A 207 -20.17 -4.17 10.37
CA PRO A 207 -19.51 -3.80 11.61
C PRO A 207 -20.30 -4.28 12.83
N VAL A 208 -19.59 -4.85 13.81
CA VAL A 208 -20.20 -5.37 15.03
C VAL A 208 -20.08 -4.33 16.15
N PRO A 209 -21.18 -3.88 16.78
CA PRO A 209 -21.15 -2.91 17.87
C PRO A 209 -20.17 -3.32 18.98
N GLY A 210 -19.44 -2.33 19.51
CA GLY A 210 -18.45 -2.52 20.54
C GLY A 210 -17.09 -3.03 20.06
N GLN A 211 -16.95 -3.42 18.79
CA GLN A 211 -15.67 -3.80 18.19
C GLN A 211 -14.94 -2.58 17.60
N LYS A 212 -13.68 -2.77 17.21
CA LYS A 212 -12.82 -1.73 16.62
C LYS A 212 -12.71 -1.88 15.12
N VAL A 213 -12.67 -0.75 14.41
CA VAL A 213 -12.28 -0.66 13.01
C VAL A 213 -11.06 0.26 12.92
N PHE A 214 -9.99 -0.21 12.28
CA PHE A 214 -8.80 0.58 12.02
C PHE A 214 -8.99 1.33 10.71
N VAL A 215 -8.77 2.64 10.75
CA VAL A 215 -8.96 3.57 9.64
C VAL A 215 -7.63 4.22 9.29
N GLU A 216 -7.22 4.13 8.05
CA GLU A 216 -6.06 4.86 7.50
C GLU A 216 -6.56 5.78 6.39
N SER A 217 -6.15 7.02 6.42
CA SER A 217 -6.52 8.00 5.39
C SER A 217 -5.33 8.86 4.99
N TYR A 218 -5.28 9.23 3.72
CA TYR A 218 -4.26 10.12 3.19
C TYR A 218 -4.74 10.81 1.91
N TRP A 219 -4.22 12.00 1.66
CA TRP A 219 -4.40 12.66 0.39
C TRP A 219 -3.48 12.08 -0.67
N MET A 220 -3.99 11.95 -1.86
CA MET A 220 -3.24 11.54 -3.03
C MET A 220 -3.39 12.59 -4.13
N ASP A 221 -2.27 13.04 -4.66
CA ASP A 221 -2.23 13.92 -5.82
C ASP A 221 -2.53 13.09 -7.10
N THR A 222 -3.64 13.36 -7.74
CA THR A 222 -4.05 12.64 -8.94
C THR A 222 -3.23 13.02 -10.18
N ALA A 223 -2.65 14.21 -10.20
CA ALA A 223 -1.81 14.65 -11.31
C ALA A 223 -0.45 13.90 -11.32
N THR A 224 0.11 13.64 -10.18
CA THR A 224 1.47 13.08 -10.05
C THR A 224 1.50 11.65 -9.49
N GLY A 225 0.48 11.24 -8.72
CA GLY A 225 0.43 9.96 -8.02
C GLY A 225 1.17 9.94 -6.68
N PHE A 226 1.71 11.07 -6.22
CA PHE A 226 2.29 11.15 -4.88
C PHE A 226 1.21 11.00 -3.81
N ALA A 227 1.56 10.33 -2.71
CA ALA A 227 0.70 10.16 -1.55
C ALA A 227 1.26 10.94 -0.35
N GLY A 228 0.37 11.59 0.39
CA GLY A 228 0.70 12.29 1.62
C GLY A 228 0.95 11.34 2.79
N GLN A 229 1.13 11.94 3.96
CA GLN A 229 1.28 11.18 5.20
C GLN A 229 -0.03 10.46 5.53
N VAL A 230 0.08 9.22 5.98
CA VAL A 230 -1.07 8.42 6.42
C VAL A 230 -1.46 8.86 7.83
N LEU A 231 -2.71 9.28 7.99
CA LEU A 231 -3.35 9.46 9.29
C LEU A 231 -3.96 8.11 9.69
N GLN A 232 -3.65 7.66 10.90
CA GLN A 232 -4.15 6.42 11.48
C GLN A 232 -5.11 6.73 12.63
N ASP A 233 -6.29 6.14 12.59
CA ASP A 233 -7.34 6.32 13.59
C ASP A 233 -8.04 4.99 13.89
N VAL A 234 -8.63 4.88 15.07
CA VAL A 234 -9.35 3.68 15.50
C VAL A 234 -10.75 4.06 15.93
N ALA A 235 -11.73 3.70 15.10
CA ALA A 235 -13.13 3.89 15.42
C ALA A 235 -13.69 2.70 16.21
N ILE A 236 -14.50 2.99 17.22
CA ILE A 236 -15.30 1.98 17.92
C ILE A 236 -16.68 1.95 17.25
N VAL A 237 -17.14 0.77 16.90
CA VAL A 237 -18.45 0.59 16.28
C VAL A 237 -19.53 0.92 17.31
N THR A 238 -20.31 1.95 17.03
CA THR A 238 -21.49 2.32 17.82
C THR A 238 -22.73 1.60 17.31
N GLY A 239 -23.68 1.29 18.19
CA GLY A 239 -24.93 0.63 17.85
C GLY A 239 -26.05 1.60 17.51
#